data_0f53e984595a38754309892b924eb8ad
#
_entry.id   0f53e984595a38754309892b924eb8ad
#
_cell.length_a   1.000
_cell.length_b   1.000
_cell.length_c   1.000
_cell.angle_alpha   90.00
_cell.angle_beta   90.00
_cell.angle_gamma   90.00
#
_symmetry.space_group_name_H-M   'P 1'
#
loop_
_entity.id
_entity.type
_entity.pdbx_description
1 polymer ?
#
loop_
_entity_poly.entity_id
_entity_poly.type
_entity_poly.pdbx_seq_one_letter_code
_entity_poly.pdbx_strand_id
1 'polypeptide(L)'
;ISLLAKIRIVKDKEKTVAYIDNELNSFHEGFAVLRRHIGMMCSSMVMSVLQLTAFFMIPFFLFRAFGVTTLTPGTVISAQAFVTMISSFVPLPGASGGAEYSFYTFFSPFCADRGIINLIMLLWRMITFYLPIGVGLVYFTSALRKIRQKEKTEQ
;
A
#
# COMPACT_ATOMS: atom_id res chain seq x y z
N ILE A 1 -21.20 -17.35 24.03
CA ILE A 1 -22.34 -17.84 23.19
C ILE A 1 -23.67 -17.28 23.73
N SER A 2 -23.87 -17.17 25.06
CA SER A 2 -25.10 -16.67 25.69
C SER A 2 -25.37 -15.15 25.45
N LEU A 3 -24.37 -14.32 25.31
CA LEU A 3 -24.50 -12.87 25.10
C LEU A 3 -24.90 -12.51 23.66
N LEU A 4 -24.49 -13.28 22.67
CA LEU A 4 -24.84 -13.06 21.26
C LEU A 4 -26.26 -13.52 20.92
N ALA A 5 -26.83 -14.42 21.71
CA ALA A 5 -28.24 -14.84 21.55
C ALA A 5 -29.24 -13.74 22.02
N LYS A 6 -28.80 -12.76 22.78
CA LYS A 6 -29.63 -11.65 23.29
C LYS A 6 -29.77 -10.49 22.29
N ILE A 7 -28.86 -10.43 21.31
CA ILE A 7 -28.96 -9.48 20.19
C ILE A 7 -29.64 -10.23 19.04
N ARG A 8 -30.88 -9.96 18.80
CA ARG A 8 -31.86 -10.49 17.81
C ARG A 8 -31.34 -10.62 16.36
N ILE A 9 -30.04 -10.85 16.15
CA ILE A 9 -29.34 -10.91 14.86
C ILE A 9 -29.14 -12.35 14.38
N VAL A 10 -29.20 -13.35 15.27
CA VAL A 10 -29.02 -14.77 14.89
C VAL A 10 -30.39 -15.42 14.76
N LYS A 11 -31.07 -15.17 13.64
CA LYS A 11 -32.40 -15.74 13.35
C LYS A 11 -32.34 -17.20 12.87
N ASP A 12 -31.15 -17.72 12.62
CA ASP A 12 -30.99 -19.07 12.09
C ASP A 12 -29.63 -19.67 12.55
N LYS A 13 -29.62 -20.31 13.72
CA LYS A 13 -28.41 -20.87 14.32
C LYS A 13 -27.73 -21.91 13.39
N GLU A 14 -28.50 -22.72 12.70
CA GLU A 14 -27.98 -23.74 11.80
C GLU A 14 -27.27 -23.13 10.58
N LYS A 15 -27.86 -22.10 9.97
CA LYS A 15 -27.21 -21.40 8.85
C LYS A 15 -25.94 -20.65 9.27
N THR A 16 -25.94 -20.05 10.46
CA THR A 16 -24.76 -19.35 10.98
C THR A 16 -23.63 -20.34 11.32
N VAL A 17 -23.95 -21.50 11.90
CA VAL A 17 -22.96 -22.54 12.18
C VAL A 17 -22.43 -23.12 10.87
N ALA A 18 -23.28 -23.44 9.90
CA ALA A 18 -22.87 -23.93 8.59
C ALA A 18 -22.02 -22.91 7.81
N TYR A 19 -22.32 -21.62 7.92
CA TYR A 19 -21.50 -20.55 7.33
C TYR A 19 -20.12 -20.49 7.99
N ILE A 20 -20.05 -20.54 9.32
CA ILE A 20 -18.79 -20.54 10.08
C ILE A 20 -17.96 -21.78 9.77
N ASP A 21 -18.59 -22.97 9.69
CA ASP A 21 -17.90 -24.21 9.35
C ASP A 21 -17.35 -24.19 7.92
N ASN A 22 -18.09 -23.66 6.98
CA ASN A 22 -17.63 -23.50 5.60
C ASN A 22 -16.46 -22.50 5.50
N GLU A 23 -16.54 -21.38 6.23
CA GLU A 23 -15.46 -20.38 6.30
C GLU A 23 -14.21 -20.97 6.97
N LEU A 24 -14.36 -21.74 8.04
CA LEU A 24 -13.26 -22.44 8.71
C LEU A 24 -12.62 -23.51 7.79
N ASN A 25 -13.41 -24.26 7.05
CA ASN A 25 -12.91 -25.25 6.09
C ASN A 25 -12.16 -24.56 4.94
N SER A 26 -12.68 -23.49 4.40
CA SER A 26 -12.01 -22.66 3.36
C SER A 26 -10.69 -22.08 3.90
N PHE A 27 -10.67 -21.66 5.15
CA PHE A 27 -9.45 -21.19 5.81
C PHE A 27 -8.42 -22.33 6.01
N HIS A 28 -8.86 -23.53 6.42
CA HIS A 28 -8.00 -24.70 6.55
C HIS A 28 -7.42 -25.17 5.21
N GLU A 29 -8.24 -25.19 4.14
CA GLU A 29 -7.79 -25.51 2.80
C GLU A 29 -6.78 -24.48 2.29
N GLY A 30 -7.04 -23.18 2.48
CA GLY A 30 -6.11 -22.12 2.15
C GLY A 30 -4.77 -22.26 2.88
N PHE A 31 -4.81 -22.61 4.16
CA PHE A 31 -3.62 -22.84 4.97
C PHE A 31 -2.84 -24.10 4.53
N ALA A 32 -3.53 -25.16 4.14
CA ALA A 32 -2.92 -26.38 3.60
C ALA A 32 -2.20 -26.12 2.26
N VAL A 33 -2.80 -25.31 1.37
CA VAL A 33 -2.17 -24.87 0.11
C VAL A 33 -0.93 -24.02 0.39
N LEU A 34 -1.02 -23.09 1.34
CA LEU A 34 0.10 -22.25 1.75
C LEU A 34 1.28 -23.07 2.25
N ARG A 35 1.00 -24.07 3.12
CA ARG A 35 2.02 -24.95 3.69
C ARG A 35 2.67 -25.84 2.62
N ARG A 36 1.94 -26.22 1.57
CA ARG A 36 2.48 -26.99 0.45
C ARG A 36 3.43 -26.17 -0.42
N HIS A 37 3.26 -24.84 -0.46
CA HIS A 37 4.04 -23.92 -1.29
C HIS A 37 4.86 -22.91 -0.48
N ILE A 38 5.44 -23.36 0.64
CA ILE A 38 6.17 -22.51 1.58
C ILE A 38 7.33 -21.75 0.91
N GLY A 39 7.99 -22.34 -0.08
CA GLY A 39 9.05 -21.70 -0.85
C GLY A 39 8.55 -20.51 -1.66
N MET A 40 7.38 -20.63 -2.28
CA MET A 40 6.74 -19.54 -3.01
C MET A 40 6.31 -18.42 -2.06
N MET A 41 5.80 -18.77 -0.88
CA MET A 41 5.43 -17.81 0.16
C MET A 41 6.64 -17.04 0.68
N CYS A 42 7.74 -17.73 0.99
CA CYS A 42 8.98 -17.09 1.42
C CYS A 42 9.55 -16.16 0.34
N SER A 43 9.54 -16.59 -0.92
CA SER A 43 9.98 -15.76 -2.05
C SER A 43 9.13 -14.50 -2.19
N SER A 44 7.81 -14.62 -2.10
CA SER A 44 6.90 -13.47 -2.15
C SER A 44 7.11 -12.53 -0.98
N MET A 45 7.36 -13.06 0.22
CA MET A 45 7.64 -12.26 1.42
C MET A 45 8.95 -11.47 1.26
N VAL A 46 10.02 -12.10 0.78
CA VAL A 46 11.29 -11.43 0.52
C VAL A 46 11.12 -10.33 -0.52
N MET A 47 10.43 -10.61 -1.63
CA MET A 47 10.14 -9.61 -2.65
C MET A 47 9.34 -8.43 -2.11
N SER A 48 8.34 -8.67 -1.26
CA SER A 48 7.55 -7.60 -0.63
C SER A 48 8.40 -6.74 0.30
N VAL A 49 9.29 -7.35 1.08
CA VAL A 49 10.20 -6.60 1.96
C VAL A 49 11.17 -5.74 1.13
N LEU A 50 11.74 -6.30 0.06
CA LEU A 50 12.63 -5.55 -0.84
C LEU A 50 11.89 -4.38 -1.49
N GLN A 51 10.69 -4.61 -2.00
CA GLN A 51 9.85 -3.57 -2.61
C GLN A 51 9.52 -2.45 -1.61
N LEU A 52 9.10 -2.80 -0.40
CA LEU A 52 8.76 -1.82 0.64
C LEU A 52 10.00 -1.02 1.08
N THR A 53 11.14 -1.68 1.23
CA THR A 53 12.41 -1.01 1.57
C THR A 53 12.83 -0.05 0.47
N ALA A 54 12.77 -0.46 -0.80
CA ALA A 54 13.07 0.41 -1.93
C ALA A 54 12.12 1.63 -1.98
N PHE A 55 10.84 1.42 -1.73
CA PHE A 55 9.86 2.49 -1.66
C PHE A 55 10.15 3.49 -0.53
N PHE A 56 10.51 2.99 0.66
CA PHE A 56 10.85 3.84 1.81
C PHE A 56 12.18 4.56 1.65
N MET A 57 13.05 4.08 0.77
CA MET A 57 14.34 4.72 0.47
C MET A 57 14.24 5.88 -0.54
N ILE A 58 13.11 6.09 -1.21
CA ILE A 58 12.94 7.20 -2.17
C ILE A 58 13.28 8.56 -1.54
N PRO A 59 12.75 8.94 -0.36
CA PRO A 59 13.11 10.21 0.26
C PRO A 59 14.61 10.32 0.57
N PHE A 60 15.27 9.23 0.95
CA PHE A 60 16.71 9.25 1.21
C PHE A 60 17.51 9.74 0.00
N PHE A 61 17.22 9.19 -1.17
CA PHE A 61 17.90 9.60 -2.40
C PHE A 61 17.56 11.03 -2.80
N LEU A 62 16.31 11.45 -2.59
CA LEU A 62 15.90 12.84 -2.84
C LEU A 62 16.65 13.81 -1.92
N PHE A 63 16.69 13.57 -0.62
CA PHE A 63 17.45 14.42 0.31
C PHE A 63 18.94 14.49 -0.04
N ARG A 64 19.53 13.36 -0.44
CA ARG A 64 20.94 13.31 -0.89
C ARG A 64 21.17 14.11 -2.17
N ALA A 65 20.25 14.06 -3.13
CA ALA A 65 20.33 14.82 -4.37
C ALA A 65 20.31 16.34 -4.13
N PHE A 66 19.63 16.79 -3.06
CA PHE A 66 19.61 18.21 -2.63
C PHE A 66 20.70 18.57 -1.60
N GLY A 67 21.71 17.71 -1.43
CA GLY A 67 22.86 17.98 -0.55
C GLY A 67 22.60 17.81 0.96
N VAL A 68 21.43 17.32 1.36
CA VAL A 68 21.10 17.04 2.76
C VAL A 68 21.70 15.70 3.15
N THR A 69 22.78 15.74 3.92
CA THR A 69 23.57 14.55 4.30
C THR A 69 23.36 14.09 5.75
N THR A 70 22.53 14.80 6.50
CA THR A 70 22.25 14.55 7.93
C THR A 70 21.42 13.28 8.17
N LEU A 71 20.66 12.85 7.17
CA LEU A 71 19.77 11.68 7.25
C LEU A 71 20.52 10.37 7.02
N THR A 72 20.31 9.41 7.92
CA THR A 72 20.75 8.02 7.72
C THR A 72 19.63 7.19 7.08
N PRO A 73 19.96 6.08 6.37
CA PRO A 73 18.93 5.20 5.81
C PRO A 73 17.91 4.72 6.84
N GLY A 74 18.37 4.35 8.05
CA GLY A 74 17.47 3.89 9.12
C GLY A 74 16.49 4.97 9.57
N THR A 75 16.95 6.21 9.73
CA THR A 75 16.10 7.36 10.09
C THR A 75 15.04 7.60 9.03
N VAL A 76 15.41 7.53 7.74
CA VAL A 76 14.46 7.73 6.63
C VAL A 76 13.42 6.63 6.57
N ILE A 77 13.83 5.37 6.70
CA ILE A 77 12.89 4.22 6.72
C ILE A 77 11.89 4.37 7.88
N SER A 78 12.37 4.71 9.08
CA SER A 78 11.49 4.92 10.24
C SER A 78 10.52 6.08 10.02
N ALA A 79 10.99 7.24 9.59
CA ALA A 79 10.16 8.39 9.30
C ALA A 79 9.10 8.07 8.21
N GLN A 80 9.53 7.41 7.14
CA GLN A 80 8.62 7.03 6.04
C GLN A 80 7.58 5.99 6.47
N ALA A 81 7.92 5.07 7.38
CA ALA A 81 6.95 4.15 7.96
C ALA A 81 5.84 4.90 8.70
N PHE A 82 6.17 5.91 9.52
CA PHE A 82 5.19 6.75 10.19
C PHE A 82 4.36 7.58 9.21
N VAL A 83 4.99 8.17 8.18
CA VAL A 83 4.27 8.89 7.11
C VAL A 83 3.24 7.98 6.45
N THR A 84 3.63 6.76 6.11
CA THR A 84 2.74 5.78 5.48
C THR A 84 1.62 5.35 6.42
N MET A 85 1.93 5.10 7.68
CA MET A 85 0.94 4.73 8.70
C MET A 85 -0.11 5.83 8.87
N ILE A 86 0.30 7.09 9.04
CA ILE A 86 -0.63 8.22 9.19
C ILE A 86 -1.46 8.40 7.91
N SER A 87 -0.82 8.30 6.74
CA SER A 87 -1.51 8.40 5.45
C SER A 87 -2.61 7.36 5.28
N SER A 88 -2.44 6.16 5.85
CA SER A 88 -3.42 5.07 5.78
C SER A 88 -4.72 5.37 6.55
N PHE A 89 -4.69 6.28 7.51
CA PHE A 89 -5.88 6.71 8.25
C PHE A 89 -6.62 7.88 7.60
N VAL A 90 -6.07 8.47 6.54
CA VAL A 90 -6.71 9.61 5.85
C VAL A 90 -7.68 9.08 4.80
N PRO A 91 -9.01 9.26 4.96
CA PRO A 91 -10.03 8.70 4.06
C PRO A 91 -10.21 9.55 2.79
N LEU A 92 -9.12 10.06 2.24
CA LEU A 92 -9.11 10.85 1.00
C LEU A 92 -8.32 10.12 -0.09
N PRO A 93 -8.71 10.24 -1.35
CA PRO A 93 -7.97 9.65 -2.47
C PRO A 93 -6.51 10.10 -2.45
N GLY A 94 -5.58 9.14 -2.37
CA GLY A 94 -4.15 9.41 -2.28
C GLY A 94 -3.69 10.01 -0.94
N ALA A 95 -4.53 9.98 0.10
CA ALA A 95 -4.26 10.58 1.40
C ALA A 95 -3.81 12.05 1.32
N SER A 96 -4.38 12.81 0.35
CA SER A 96 -4.01 14.22 0.09
C SER A 96 -4.18 15.07 1.35
N GLY A 97 -3.20 15.91 1.62
CA GLY A 97 -3.10 16.71 2.85
C GLY A 97 -2.42 15.97 4.00
N GLY A 98 -2.88 14.76 4.34
CA GLY A 98 -2.34 13.99 5.46
C GLY A 98 -0.94 13.44 5.20
N ALA A 99 -0.69 12.97 4.00
CA ALA A 99 0.63 12.47 3.63
C ALA A 99 1.66 13.59 3.50
N GLU A 100 1.28 14.74 2.93
CA GLU A 100 2.15 15.92 2.83
C GLU A 100 2.45 16.49 4.21
N TYR A 101 1.42 16.64 5.05
CA TYR A 101 1.60 17.14 6.40
C TYR A 101 2.48 16.22 7.24
N SER A 102 2.26 14.91 7.19
CA SER A 102 3.08 13.94 7.91
C SER A 102 4.52 13.92 7.37
N PHE A 103 4.71 13.93 6.04
CA PHE A 103 6.03 14.03 5.44
C PHE A 103 6.79 15.27 5.94
N TYR A 104 6.16 16.43 5.86
CA TYR A 104 6.76 17.67 6.36
C TYR A 104 7.11 17.58 7.84
N THR A 105 6.20 17.06 8.67
CA THR A 105 6.38 16.96 10.13
C THR A 105 7.55 16.07 10.50
N PHE A 106 7.69 14.91 9.84
CA PHE A 106 8.76 13.95 10.18
C PHE A 106 10.11 14.30 9.57
N PHE A 107 10.15 14.99 8.45
CA PHE A 107 11.42 15.32 7.77
C PHE A 107 11.92 16.75 8.01
N SER A 108 11.07 17.69 8.44
CA SER A 108 11.48 19.07 8.72
C SER A 108 12.60 19.22 9.77
N PRO A 109 12.70 18.38 10.81
CA PRO A 109 13.79 18.50 11.76
C PRO A 109 15.20 18.25 11.15
N PHE A 110 15.26 17.59 10.00
CA PHE A 110 16.50 17.22 9.33
C PHE A 110 16.89 18.16 8.19
N CYS A 111 16.01 19.10 7.82
CA CYS A 111 16.24 20.04 6.73
C CYS A 111 15.84 21.45 7.17
N ALA A 112 16.81 22.33 7.34
CA ALA A 112 16.59 23.70 7.81
C ALA A 112 15.90 24.58 6.76
N ASP A 113 16.08 24.27 5.46
CA ASP A 113 15.51 25.03 4.37
C ASP A 113 14.09 24.50 4.03
N ARG A 114 13.10 25.36 4.28
CA ARG A 114 11.68 25.07 4.01
C ARG A 114 11.39 24.94 2.50
N GLY A 115 12.14 25.63 1.66
CA GLY A 115 12.00 25.53 0.21
C GLY A 115 12.41 24.16 -0.30
N ILE A 116 13.55 23.67 0.18
CA ILE A 116 14.11 22.37 -0.19
C ILE A 116 13.18 21.24 0.27
N ILE A 117 12.69 21.27 1.51
CA ILE A 117 11.80 20.18 1.99
C ILE A 117 10.48 20.14 1.22
N ASN A 118 9.89 21.30 0.88
CA ASN A 118 8.67 21.36 0.09
C ASN A 118 8.89 20.81 -1.33
N LEU A 119 10.03 21.10 -1.93
CA LEU A 119 10.39 20.58 -3.24
C LEU A 119 10.59 19.07 -3.21
N ILE A 120 11.29 18.55 -2.20
CA ILE A 120 11.51 17.11 -1.98
C ILE A 120 10.16 16.41 -1.76
N MET A 121 9.27 16.97 -0.95
CA MET A 121 7.93 16.46 -0.72
C MET A 121 7.12 16.37 -2.03
N LEU A 122 7.18 17.40 -2.86
CA LEU A 122 6.51 17.40 -4.16
C LEU A 122 7.08 16.32 -5.10
N LEU A 123 8.40 16.22 -5.20
CA LEU A 123 9.07 15.18 -6.00
C LEU A 123 8.76 13.78 -5.50
N TRP A 124 8.75 13.58 -4.18
CA TRP A 124 8.35 12.33 -3.57
C TRP A 124 6.92 11.95 -3.99
N ARG A 125 5.98 12.90 -3.96
CA ARG A 125 4.61 12.69 -4.43
C ARG A 125 4.53 12.37 -5.92
N MET A 126 5.30 13.08 -6.73
CA MET A 126 5.37 12.81 -8.17
C MET A 126 5.78 11.37 -8.45
N ILE A 127 6.80 10.88 -7.76
CA ILE A 127 7.32 9.52 -7.95
C ILE A 127 6.38 8.46 -7.35
N THR A 128 5.85 8.69 -6.14
CA THR A 128 5.14 7.63 -5.39
C THR A 128 3.65 7.57 -5.69
N PHE A 129 3.06 8.66 -6.15
CA PHE A 129 1.61 8.75 -6.39
C PHE A 129 1.27 9.02 -7.85
N TYR A 130 1.76 10.11 -8.44
CA TYR A 130 1.35 10.50 -9.79
C TYR A 130 1.93 9.60 -10.89
N LEU A 131 3.18 9.18 -10.76
CA LEU A 131 3.83 8.31 -11.75
C LEU A 131 3.12 6.95 -11.88
N PRO A 132 2.81 6.21 -10.79
CA PRO A 132 2.05 4.96 -10.88
C PRO A 132 0.66 5.14 -11.51
N ILE A 133 -0.04 6.24 -11.21
CA ILE A 133 -1.33 6.55 -11.81
C ILE A 133 -1.17 6.78 -13.33
N GLY A 134 -0.17 7.56 -13.73
CA GLY A 134 0.11 7.81 -15.15
C GLY A 134 0.41 6.52 -15.92
N VAL A 135 1.28 5.66 -15.37
CA VAL A 135 1.58 4.35 -15.95
C VAL A 135 0.34 3.47 -16.03
N GLY A 136 -0.46 3.42 -14.95
CA GLY A 136 -1.70 2.66 -14.92
C GLY A 136 -2.71 3.13 -15.99
N LEU A 137 -2.84 4.43 -16.18
CA LEU A 137 -3.74 5.01 -17.19
C LEU A 137 -3.31 4.64 -18.62
N VAL A 138 -2.01 4.69 -18.91
CA VAL A 138 -1.47 4.29 -20.22
C VAL A 138 -1.72 2.80 -20.49
N TYR A 139 -1.51 1.94 -19.47
CA TYR A 139 -1.79 0.51 -19.59
C TYR A 139 -3.26 0.23 -19.82
N PHE A 140 -4.14 0.88 -19.05
CA PHE A 140 -5.59 0.72 -19.15
C PHE A 140 -6.11 1.14 -20.53
N THR A 141 -5.68 2.30 -21.03
CA THR A 141 -6.09 2.76 -22.36
C THR A 141 -5.59 1.85 -23.47
N SER A 142 -4.38 1.30 -23.34
CA SER A 142 -3.83 0.35 -24.30
C SER A 142 -4.58 -0.99 -24.30
N ALA A 143 -4.98 -1.48 -23.11
CA ALA A 143 -5.79 -2.70 -22.97
C ALA A 143 -7.18 -2.53 -23.60
N LEU A 144 -7.84 -1.39 -23.34
CA LEU A 144 -9.15 -1.08 -23.94
C LEU A 144 -9.10 -1.02 -25.45
N ARG A 145 -8.04 -0.46 -26.04
CA ARG A 145 -7.84 -0.42 -27.50
C ARG A 145 -7.76 -1.82 -28.09
N LYS A 146 -7.03 -2.74 -27.44
CA LYS A 146 -6.90 -4.15 -27.88
C LYS A 146 -8.23 -4.90 -27.82
N ILE A 147 -9.03 -4.72 -26.79
CA ILE A 147 -10.35 -5.34 -26.65
C ILE A 147 -11.27 -4.83 -27.79
N ARG A 148 -11.33 -3.53 -28.00
CA ARG A 148 -12.16 -2.93 -29.04
C ARG A 148 -11.77 -3.33 -30.46
N GLN A 149 -10.48 -3.63 -30.69
CA GLN A 149 -10.00 -4.16 -31.97
C GLN A 149 -10.46 -5.61 -32.20
N LYS A 150 -10.44 -6.45 -31.17
CA LYS A 150 -10.93 -7.84 -31.26
C LYS A 150 -12.43 -7.90 -31.57
N GLU A 151 -13.25 -7.10 -30.92
CA GLU A 151 -14.69 -7.03 -31.19
C GLU A 151 -15.01 -6.62 -32.64
N LYS A 152 -14.17 -5.75 -33.26
CA LYS A 152 -14.34 -5.36 -34.66
C LYS A 152 -13.91 -6.41 -35.67
N THR A 153 -13.10 -7.38 -35.26
CA THR A 153 -12.61 -8.45 -36.16
C THR A 153 -13.52 -9.68 -36.11
N GLU A 154 -14.37 -9.78 -35.10
CA GLU A 154 -15.34 -10.88 -34.92
C GLU A 154 -16.74 -10.55 -35.49
N GLN A 155 -16.95 -9.32 -36.00
CA GLN A 155 -18.15 -8.88 -36.73
C GLN A 155 -17.90 -8.86 -38.25
#